data_3145004e62a30baddb84d1e605a75d45
#
_entry.id   3145004e62a30baddb84d1e605a75d45
#
_cell.length_a   1.000
_cell.length_b   1.000
_cell.length_c   1.000
_cell.angle_alpha   90.00
_cell.angle_beta   90.00
_cell.angle_gamma   90.00
#
_symmetry.space_group_name_H-M   'P 1'
#
loop_
_entity.id
_entity.type
_entity.pdbx_description
1 polymer ?
#
loop_
_entity_poly.entity_id
_entity_poly.type
_entity_poly.pdbx_seq_one_letter_code
_entity_poly.pdbx_strand_id
1 'polypeptide(L)'
;MLREINLDEISDGRLYSSNDMAKTDCKGCDGCSACCHGMGNSIVLDPLDVYRLSTNLSKSVNELLTGPLELNVVDGIILPNLKMARAEEACSFLDTNGRCTVHAFRPGICRMFPLGRFYENRSFQYFLQIHECPKTDRSKVKIKKWLDTPNLKTYEKYIADWHFFLKDLQEYVMNLAFDSSANSDGTARTISMHVLTQFYLTPYGEDGLSLIHISEPTRR
;
A
#
# COMPACT_ATOMS: atom_id res chain seq x y z
N MET A 1 1.50 2.15 -12.99
CA MET A 1 0.69 3.20 -13.63
C MET A 1 1.34 4.54 -13.32
N LEU A 2 2.10 5.09 -14.26
CA LEU A 2 2.53 6.49 -14.20
C LEU A 2 1.27 7.34 -14.40
N ARG A 3 0.55 7.62 -13.33
CA ARG A 3 -0.38 8.74 -13.35
C ARG A 3 0.48 9.99 -13.24
N GLU A 4 0.52 10.80 -14.27
CA GLU A 4 0.88 12.21 -14.11
C GLU A 4 -0.16 12.82 -13.16
N ILE A 5 0.15 12.78 -11.90
CA ILE A 5 -0.73 13.32 -10.86
C ILE A 5 -0.39 14.80 -10.77
N ASN A 6 -1.31 15.64 -11.20
CA ASN A 6 -1.23 17.07 -10.90
C ASN A 6 -1.54 17.28 -9.41
N LEU A 7 -0.50 17.44 -8.60
CA LEU A 7 -0.64 17.64 -7.15
C LEU A 7 -1.52 18.85 -6.82
N ASP A 8 -1.52 19.87 -7.64
CA ASP A 8 -2.32 21.10 -7.41
C ASP A 8 -3.82 20.83 -7.52
N GLU A 9 -4.23 19.79 -8.27
CA GLU A 9 -5.63 19.42 -8.43
C GLU A 9 -6.14 18.52 -7.32
N ILE A 10 -5.28 17.63 -6.77
CA ILE A 10 -5.71 16.58 -5.83
C ILE A 10 -5.32 16.87 -4.38
N SER A 11 -4.43 17.85 -4.16
CA SER A 11 -3.88 18.14 -2.83
C SER A 11 -4.08 19.61 -2.44
N ASP A 12 -3.71 19.92 -1.20
CA ASP A 12 -3.66 21.29 -0.70
C ASP A 12 -2.39 22.07 -1.17
N GLY A 13 -1.68 21.56 -2.17
CA GLY A 13 -0.47 22.15 -2.75
C GLY A 13 0.76 22.07 -1.85
N ARG A 14 0.74 21.24 -0.81
CA ARG A 14 1.84 21.12 0.16
C ARG A 14 2.38 19.71 0.26
N LEU A 15 3.70 19.61 0.39
CA LEU A 15 4.38 18.39 0.78
C LEU A 15 4.76 18.47 2.27
N TYR A 16 4.62 17.34 2.95
CA TYR A 16 4.77 17.24 4.40
C TYR A 16 5.76 16.15 4.78
N SER A 17 6.49 16.39 5.85
CA SER A 17 7.21 15.34 6.60
C SER A 17 6.29 14.74 7.67
N SER A 18 6.69 13.62 8.26
CA SER A 18 5.94 13.01 9.38
C SER A 18 5.87 13.87 10.64
N ASN A 19 6.72 14.89 10.76
CA ASN A 19 6.70 15.85 11.89
C ASN A 19 5.74 17.03 11.69
N ASP A 20 5.28 17.23 10.46
CA ASP A 20 4.39 18.35 10.15
C ASP A 20 2.95 18.10 10.59
N MET A 21 2.17 19.18 10.64
CA MET A 21 0.76 19.16 11.01
C MET A 21 -0.11 19.19 9.74
N ALA A 22 -0.99 18.21 9.57
CA ALA A 22 -1.97 18.17 8.49
C ALA A 22 -3.40 18.03 9.02
N LYS A 23 -4.40 18.45 8.24
CA LYS A 23 -5.83 18.32 8.58
C LYS A 23 -6.32 16.90 8.29
N THR A 24 -5.91 15.93 9.10
CA THR A 24 -6.23 14.51 8.92
C THR A 24 -7.22 13.95 9.94
N ASP A 25 -7.26 14.51 11.14
CA ASP A 25 -8.07 13.97 12.23
C ASP A 25 -9.56 14.28 12.04
N CYS A 26 -10.31 13.23 11.78
CA CYS A 26 -11.76 13.23 11.59
C CYS A 26 -12.53 12.64 12.79
N LYS A 27 -11.96 12.72 14.00
CA LYS A 27 -12.54 12.19 15.25
C LYS A 27 -12.82 10.68 15.18
N GLY A 28 -11.85 9.92 14.67
CA GLY A 28 -11.89 8.46 14.67
C GLY A 28 -12.73 7.81 13.57
N CYS A 29 -13.19 8.55 12.58
CA CYS A 29 -14.03 8.03 11.49
C CYS A 29 -15.32 7.34 11.96
N ASP A 30 -15.87 7.74 13.10
CA ASP A 30 -17.09 7.13 13.62
C ASP A 30 -18.27 7.31 12.67
N GLY A 31 -18.92 6.18 12.33
CA GLY A 31 -20.03 6.13 11.37
C GLY A 31 -19.64 6.48 9.92
N CYS A 32 -18.34 6.44 9.57
CA CYS A 32 -17.86 6.70 8.21
C CYS A 32 -17.08 5.53 7.67
N SER A 33 -17.42 5.10 6.44
CA SER A 33 -16.72 4.05 5.70
C SER A 33 -16.38 4.47 4.25
N ALA A 34 -16.44 5.76 3.93
CA ALA A 34 -16.30 6.25 2.56
C ALA A 34 -14.99 5.78 1.88
N CYS A 35 -13.87 5.78 2.60
CA CYS A 35 -12.58 5.27 2.09
C CYS A 35 -12.52 3.74 1.95
N CYS A 36 -13.58 3.01 2.29
CA CYS A 36 -13.71 1.57 2.10
C CYS A 36 -14.63 1.19 0.94
N HIS A 37 -15.08 2.17 0.15
CA HIS A 37 -15.95 1.97 -1.03
C HIS A 37 -15.31 2.57 -2.28
N GLY A 38 -15.60 1.99 -3.44
CA GLY A 38 -15.21 2.51 -4.75
C GLY A 38 -13.70 2.51 -5.02
N MET A 39 -12.90 1.78 -4.22
CA MET A 39 -11.43 1.79 -4.34
C MET A 39 -10.92 0.90 -5.48
N GLY A 40 -11.78 0.04 -6.04
CA GLY A 40 -11.39 -0.90 -7.10
C GLY A 40 -10.17 -1.72 -6.68
N ASN A 41 -9.14 -1.78 -7.52
CA ASN A 41 -7.89 -2.47 -7.27
C ASN A 41 -6.74 -1.54 -6.81
N SER A 42 -7.08 -0.33 -6.33
CA SER A 42 -6.06 0.68 -5.96
C SER A 42 -5.36 0.42 -4.62
N ILE A 43 -5.93 -0.43 -3.77
CA ILE A 43 -5.33 -0.76 -2.47
C ILE A 43 -4.35 -1.92 -2.62
N VAL A 44 -3.20 -1.62 -3.24
CA VAL A 44 -2.09 -2.57 -3.38
C VAL A 44 -1.38 -2.72 -2.04
N LEU A 45 -1.13 -3.97 -1.66
CA LEU A 45 -0.53 -4.33 -0.37
C LEU A 45 0.98 -4.53 -0.50
N ASP A 46 1.73 -3.98 0.43
CA ASP A 46 3.13 -4.34 0.59
C ASP A 46 3.29 -5.66 1.39
N PRO A 47 4.49 -6.28 1.39
CA PRO A 47 4.73 -7.53 2.14
C PRO A 47 4.42 -7.42 3.64
N LEU A 48 4.70 -6.28 4.26
CA LEU A 48 4.42 -6.06 5.68
C LEU A 48 2.92 -5.98 5.95
N ASP A 49 2.13 -5.42 5.03
CA ASP A 49 0.68 -5.40 5.12
C ASP A 49 0.11 -6.83 5.11
N VAL A 50 0.56 -7.67 4.16
CA VAL A 50 0.11 -9.06 4.06
C VAL A 50 0.55 -9.88 5.27
N TYR A 51 1.78 -9.69 5.75
CA TYR A 51 2.28 -10.31 6.97
C TYR A 51 1.40 -9.96 8.19
N ARG A 52 1.08 -8.67 8.38
CA ARG A 52 0.21 -8.22 9.48
C ARG A 52 -1.20 -8.79 9.41
N LEU A 53 -1.77 -8.83 8.21
CA LEU A 53 -3.09 -9.44 8.00
C LEU A 53 -3.04 -10.94 8.30
N SER A 54 -2.05 -11.66 7.78
CA SER A 54 -1.86 -13.09 8.00
C SER A 54 -1.73 -13.42 9.49
N THR A 55 -0.83 -12.72 10.18
CA THR A 55 -0.54 -12.96 11.60
C THR A 55 -1.75 -12.64 12.49
N ASN A 56 -2.36 -11.47 12.32
CA ASN A 56 -3.45 -11.04 13.21
C ASN A 56 -4.78 -11.77 12.92
N LEU A 57 -4.99 -12.27 11.72
CA LEU A 57 -6.15 -13.08 11.37
C LEU A 57 -5.91 -14.58 11.57
N SER A 58 -4.68 -14.99 11.90
CA SER A 58 -4.27 -16.41 11.99
C SER A 58 -4.62 -17.18 10.70
N LYS A 59 -4.37 -16.56 9.54
CA LYS A 59 -4.64 -17.11 8.20
C LYS A 59 -3.37 -17.14 7.38
N SER A 60 -3.17 -18.21 6.64
CA SER A 60 -2.11 -18.26 5.62
C SER A 60 -2.38 -17.26 4.50
N VAL A 61 -1.33 -16.87 3.78
CA VAL A 61 -1.48 -15.97 2.62
C VAL A 61 -2.40 -16.57 1.55
N ASN A 62 -2.36 -17.91 1.36
CA ASN A 62 -3.25 -18.61 0.43
C ASN A 62 -4.73 -18.46 0.86
N GLU A 63 -5.04 -18.59 2.14
CA GLU A 63 -6.41 -18.36 2.65
C GLU A 63 -6.85 -16.91 2.48
N LEU A 64 -5.93 -15.95 2.64
CA LEU A 64 -6.23 -14.54 2.36
C LEU A 64 -6.52 -14.31 0.89
N LEU A 65 -5.78 -14.91 -0.03
CA LEU A 65 -5.95 -14.80 -1.48
C LEU A 65 -7.23 -15.48 -2.00
N THR A 66 -7.75 -16.49 -1.29
CA THR A 66 -9.05 -17.11 -1.62
C THR A 66 -10.24 -16.33 -1.04
N GLY A 67 -9.98 -15.34 -0.20
CA GLY A 67 -10.99 -14.55 0.51
C GLY A 67 -10.88 -13.05 0.23
N PRO A 68 -10.32 -12.28 1.19
CA PRO A 68 -10.35 -10.80 1.16
C PRO A 68 -9.30 -10.15 0.25
N LEU A 69 -8.35 -10.91 -0.27
CA LEU A 69 -7.32 -10.41 -1.18
C LEU A 69 -7.53 -10.97 -2.58
N GLU A 70 -6.96 -10.29 -3.56
CA GLU A 70 -6.87 -10.76 -4.95
C GLU A 70 -5.52 -10.36 -5.53
N LEU A 71 -5.15 -10.99 -6.65
CA LEU A 71 -3.92 -10.67 -7.38
C LEU A 71 -4.26 -9.86 -8.63
N ASN A 72 -3.58 -8.72 -8.80
CA ASN A 72 -3.72 -7.89 -9.99
C ASN A 72 -2.36 -7.56 -10.59
N VAL A 73 -2.35 -7.30 -11.89
CA VAL A 73 -1.15 -6.83 -12.60
C VAL A 73 -1.03 -5.32 -12.40
N VAL A 74 0.08 -4.89 -11.81
CA VAL A 74 0.42 -3.49 -11.59
C VAL A 74 1.70 -3.18 -12.34
N ASP A 75 1.59 -2.48 -13.46
CA ASP A 75 2.71 -2.14 -14.36
C ASP A 75 3.61 -3.35 -14.69
N GLY A 76 2.98 -4.47 -15.06
CA GLY A 76 3.66 -5.70 -15.47
C GLY A 76 4.05 -6.66 -14.34
N ILE A 77 3.90 -6.29 -13.07
CA ILE A 77 4.17 -7.15 -11.91
C ILE A 77 2.86 -7.53 -11.23
N ILE A 78 2.71 -8.82 -10.89
CA ILE A 78 1.55 -9.34 -10.15
C ILE A 78 1.73 -9.03 -8.66
N LEU A 79 0.79 -8.28 -8.08
CA LEU A 79 0.81 -7.87 -6.68
C LEU A 79 -0.54 -8.16 -6.01
N PRO A 80 -0.57 -8.47 -4.71
CA PRO A 80 -1.81 -8.60 -3.95
C PRO A 80 -2.42 -7.23 -3.63
N ASN A 81 -3.73 -7.14 -3.67
CA ASN A 81 -4.50 -5.98 -3.25
C ASN A 81 -5.77 -6.40 -2.50
N LEU A 82 -6.39 -5.45 -1.81
CA LEU A 82 -7.67 -5.69 -1.16
C LEU A 82 -8.75 -5.90 -2.21
N LYS A 83 -9.54 -6.96 -2.00
CA LYS A 83 -10.69 -7.27 -2.85
C LYS A 83 -11.89 -6.42 -2.46
N MET A 84 -12.51 -5.79 -3.45
CA MET A 84 -13.80 -5.11 -3.29
C MET A 84 -14.94 -6.09 -3.59
N ALA A 85 -15.95 -6.10 -2.73
CA ALA A 85 -17.16 -6.89 -2.96
C ALA A 85 -17.93 -6.31 -4.16
N ARG A 86 -18.23 -7.15 -5.15
CA ARG A 86 -18.71 -6.73 -6.48
C ARG A 86 -20.00 -5.92 -6.49
N ALA A 87 -20.95 -6.19 -5.58
CA ALA A 87 -22.25 -5.55 -5.60
C ALA A 87 -22.24 -4.11 -5.09
N GLU A 88 -21.35 -3.79 -4.15
CA GLU A 88 -21.32 -2.48 -3.46
C GLU A 88 -19.98 -1.79 -3.59
N GLU A 89 -19.02 -2.39 -4.32
CA GLU A 89 -17.62 -1.95 -4.37
C GLU A 89 -17.04 -1.67 -2.98
N ALA A 90 -17.48 -2.44 -1.99
CA ALA A 90 -17.06 -2.29 -0.61
C ALA A 90 -15.86 -3.19 -0.29
N CYS A 91 -14.95 -2.71 0.55
CA CYS A 91 -13.82 -3.50 1.03
C CYS A 91 -14.30 -4.78 1.74
N SER A 92 -13.66 -5.92 1.42
CA SER A 92 -14.00 -7.23 2.02
C SER A 92 -13.83 -7.29 3.54
N PHE A 93 -13.15 -6.32 4.15
CA PHE A 93 -13.01 -6.19 5.60
C PHE A 93 -14.02 -5.22 6.24
N LEU A 94 -14.98 -4.73 5.48
CA LEU A 94 -16.06 -3.90 6.02
C LEU A 94 -17.17 -4.80 6.57
N ASP A 95 -17.56 -4.61 7.83
CA ASP A 95 -18.67 -5.34 8.43
C ASP A 95 -20.02 -4.72 8.08
N THR A 96 -21.11 -5.37 8.47
CA THR A 96 -22.48 -4.92 8.24
C THR A 96 -22.86 -3.60 8.93
N ASN A 97 -22.04 -3.17 9.90
CA ASN A 97 -22.19 -1.89 10.60
C ASN A 97 -21.34 -0.77 9.97
N GLY A 98 -20.68 -1.05 8.82
CA GLY A 98 -19.80 -0.10 8.18
C GLY A 98 -18.48 0.12 8.93
N ARG A 99 -18.00 -0.87 9.72
CA ARG A 99 -16.74 -0.78 10.45
C ARG A 99 -15.70 -1.71 9.86
N CYS A 100 -14.46 -1.25 9.80
CA CYS A 100 -13.33 -2.04 9.35
C CYS A 100 -12.94 -3.08 10.42
N THR A 101 -13.08 -4.37 10.11
CA THR A 101 -12.75 -5.48 11.02
C THR A 101 -11.26 -5.63 11.32
N VAL A 102 -10.41 -5.09 10.45
CA VAL A 102 -8.94 -5.10 10.59
C VAL A 102 -8.37 -3.73 10.98
N HIS A 103 -9.18 -2.82 11.51
CA HIS A 103 -8.80 -1.43 11.73
C HIS A 103 -7.50 -1.27 12.56
N ALA A 104 -7.27 -2.10 13.56
CA ALA A 104 -6.07 -2.04 14.41
C ALA A 104 -4.78 -2.36 13.64
N PHE A 105 -4.85 -3.27 12.67
CA PHE A 105 -3.74 -3.74 11.84
C PHE A 105 -3.98 -3.55 10.34
N ARG A 106 -4.81 -2.56 10.00
CA ARG A 106 -5.14 -2.18 8.62
C ARG A 106 -3.89 -1.86 7.79
N PRO A 107 -3.92 -2.09 6.47
CA PRO A 107 -2.81 -1.78 5.58
C PRO A 107 -2.32 -0.33 5.70
N GLY A 108 -1.04 -0.12 5.42
CA GLY A 108 -0.39 1.18 5.55
C GLY A 108 -1.04 2.27 4.73
N ILE A 109 -1.53 1.96 3.52
CA ILE A 109 -2.28 2.90 2.69
C ILE A 109 -3.61 3.30 3.33
N CYS A 110 -4.34 2.36 3.93
CA CYS A 110 -5.57 2.64 4.66
C CYS A 110 -5.31 3.44 5.94
N ARG A 111 -4.16 3.18 6.59
CA ARG A 111 -3.76 3.86 7.83
C ARG A 111 -3.42 5.32 7.59
N MET A 112 -2.75 5.63 6.48
CA MET A 112 -2.35 7.01 6.18
C MET A 112 -3.48 7.88 5.61
N PHE A 113 -4.54 7.28 5.03
CA PHE A 113 -5.63 8.04 4.43
C PHE A 113 -6.17 9.14 5.37
N PRO A 114 -6.42 10.37 4.93
CA PRO A 114 -6.46 10.86 3.55
C PRO A 114 -5.10 11.40 3.03
N LEU A 115 -4.00 10.99 3.59
CA LEU A 115 -2.69 11.33 3.04
C LEU A 115 -2.33 10.41 1.87
N GLY A 116 -1.56 10.95 0.92
CA GLY A 116 -0.85 10.21 -0.10
C GLY A 116 0.66 10.35 0.08
N ARG A 117 1.45 9.59 -0.70
CA ARG A 117 2.91 9.70 -0.77
C ARG A 117 3.32 10.18 -2.15
N PHE A 118 4.11 11.24 -2.18
CA PHE A 118 4.78 11.72 -3.37
C PHE A 118 6.22 11.25 -3.35
N TYR A 119 6.57 10.35 -4.27
CA TYR A 119 7.86 9.70 -4.32
C TYR A 119 8.81 10.43 -5.26
N GLU A 120 9.98 10.82 -4.73
CA GLU A 120 11.04 11.48 -5.46
C GLU A 120 12.40 11.17 -4.82
N ASN A 121 13.46 11.13 -5.62
CA ASN A 121 14.85 10.98 -5.15
C ASN A 121 15.08 9.81 -4.17
N ARG A 122 14.52 8.64 -4.47
CA ARG A 122 14.56 7.44 -3.61
C ARG A 122 14.00 7.64 -2.21
N SER A 123 13.08 8.61 -2.06
CA SER A 123 12.39 8.95 -0.82
C SER A 123 10.93 9.31 -1.13
N PHE A 124 10.21 9.80 -0.14
CA PHE A 124 8.88 10.36 -0.36
C PHE A 124 8.56 11.45 0.67
N GLN A 125 7.58 12.28 0.32
CA GLN A 125 6.90 13.18 1.22
C GLN A 125 5.41 12.86 1.22
N TYR A 126 4.71 13.23 2.27
CA TYR A 126 3.25 13.11 2.33
C TYR A 126 2.60 14.31 1.64
N PHE A 127 1.40 14.11 1.10
CA PHE A 127 0.51 15.19 0.68
C PHE A 127 -0.90 14.91 1.17
N LEU A 128 -1.69 15.95 1.39
CA LEU A 128 -3.07 15.82 1.85
C LEU A 128 -4.02 15.79 0.65
N GLN A 129 -4.73 14.69 0.45
CA GLN A 129 -5.78 14.57 -0.55
C GLN A 129 -7.02 15.35 -0.11
N ILE A 130 -7.47 16.29 -0.94
CA ILE A 130 -8.54 17.22 -0.55
C ILE A 130 -9.94 16.72 -0.92
N HIS A 131 -10.06 15.85 -1.93
CA HIS A 131 -11.35 15.40 -2.46
C HIS A 131 -11.78 14.00 -1.96
N GLU A 132 -10.84 13.22 -1.43
CA GLU A 132 -11.06 11.80 -1.13
C GLU A 132 -11.82 11.56 0.20
N CYS A 133 -11.68 12.45 1.17
CA CYS A 133 -12.34 12.31 2.46
C CYS A 133 -13.54 13.25 2.57
N PRO A 134 -14.76 12.73 2.75
CA PRO A 134 -15.99 13.55 2.81
C PRO A 134 -16.09 14.41 4.08
N LYS A 135 -15.27 14.13 5.11
CA LYS A 135 -15.27 14.94 6.35
C LYS A 135 -14.55 16.27 6.11
N THR A 136 -15.25 17.39 6.28
CA THR A 136 -14.75 18.73 6.05
C THR A 136 -14.21 19.40 7.30
N ASP A 137 -14.64 18.98 8.49
CA ASP A 137 -14.32 19.56 9.82
C ASP A 137 -13.09 18.92 10.50
N ARG A 138 -12.14 18.44 9.69
CA ARG A 138 -10.93 17.78 10.18
C ARG A 138 -10.04 18.73 10.97
N SER A 139 -9.56 18.30 12.13
CA SER A 139 -8.56 19.03 12.92
C SER A 139 -7.13 18.70 12.46
N LYS A 140 -6.20 19.60 12.78
CA LYS A 140 -4.77 19.40 12.51
C LYS A 140 -4.16 18.49 13.57
N VAL A 141 -3.42 17.49 13.13
CA VAL A 141 -2.62 16.61 13.97
C VAL A 141 -1.25 16.36 13.31
N LYS A 142 -0.24 16.06 14.11
CA LYS A 142 1.07 15.63 13.56
C LYS A 142 0.89 14.34 12.77
N ILE A 143 1.45 14.30 11.55
CA ILE A 143 1.33 13.13 10.67
C ILE A 143 1.80 11.85 11.35
N LYS A 144 2.92 11.88 12.08
CA LYS A 144 3.38 10.71 12.85
C LYS A 144 2.38 10.22 13.91
N LYS A 145 1.58 11.12 14.48
CA LYS A 145 0.51 10.77 15.44
C LYS A 145 -0.68 10.15 14.71
N TRP A 146 -1.02 10.68 13.52
CA TRP A 146 -2.08 10.16 12.68
C TRP A 146 -1.77 8.75 12.17
N LEU A 147 -0.54 8.52 11.71
CA LEU A 147 -0.09 7.23 11.21
C LEU A 147 -0.04 6.16 12.31
N ASP A 148 0.21 6.55 13.56
CA ASP A 148 0.28 5.66 14.72
C ASP A 148 1.04 4.35 14.42
N THR A 149 2.24 4.51 13.86
CA THR A 149 3.06 3.40 13.38
C THR A 149 4.32 3.31 14.24
N PRO A 150 4.55 2.18 14.92
CA PRO A 150 5.80 1.96 15.67
C PRO A 150 7.02 2.07 14.74
N ASN A 151 8.12 2.60 15.26
CA ASN A 151 9.36 2.77 14.52
C ASN A 151 9.17 3.45 13.15
N LEU A 152 8.37 4.51 13.10
CA LEU A 152 7.93 5.16 11.87
C LEU A 152 9.07 5.45 10.89
N LYS A 153 10.23 5.91 11.37
CA LYS A 153 11.37 6.21 10.50
C LYS A 153 11.87 4.96 9.74
N THR A 154 11.94 3.82 10.40
CA THR A 154 12.31 2.54 9.78
C THR A 154 11.23 2.08 8.80
N TYR A 155 9.96 2.26 9.17
CA TYR A 155 8.84 1.97 8.28
C TYR A 155 8.84 2.88 7.02
N GLU A 156 9.09 4.19 7.17
CA GLU A 156 9.20 5.12 6.04
C GLU A 156 10.33 4.71 5.07
N LYS A 157 11.49 4.31 5.62
CA LYS A 157 12.61 3.79 4.82
C LYS A 157 12.19 2.52 4.07
N TYR A 158 11.60 1.55 4.75
CA TYR A 158 11.12 0.30 4.15
C TYR A 158 10.14 0.56 2.99
N ILE A 159 9.18 1.45 3.20
CA ILE A 159 8.19 1.79 2.15
C ILE A 159 8.84 2.46 0.95
N ALA A 160 9.82 3.35 1.16
CA ALA A 160 10.56 3.96 0.06
C ALA A 160 11.36 2.92 -0.71
N ASP A 161 12.11 2.06 -0.01
CA ASP A 161 12.90 0.99 -0.61
C ASP A 161 12.03 0.01 -1.40
N TRP A 162 10.90 -0.41 -0.83
CA TRP A 162 9.94 -1.29 -1.49
C TRP A 162 9.34 -0.66 -2.76
N HIS A 163 8.93 0.61 -2.67
CA HIS A 163 8.37 1.33 -3.82
C HIS A 163 9.37 1.39 -4.97
N PHE A 164 10.61 1.81 -4.70
CA PHE A 164 11.61 1.96 -5.75
C PHE A 164 12.14 0.61 -6.27
N PHE A 165 12.18 -0.42 -5.42
CA PHE A 165 12.46 -1.78 -5.88
C PHE A 165 11.41 -2.26 -6.89
N LEU A 166 10.13 -2.09 -6.59
CA LEU A 166 9.06 -2.42 -7.54
C LEU A 166 9.13 -1.58 -8.79
N LYS A 167 9.40 -0.28 -8.66
CA LYS A 167 9.49 0.62 -9.81
C LYS A 167 10.62 0.24 -10.76
N ASP A 168 11.78 -0.11 -10.23
CA ASP A 168 12.93 -0.58 -11.03
C ASP A 168 12.58 -1.89 -11.76
N LEU A 169 11.88 -2.83 -11.10
CA LEU A 169 11.41 -4.08 -11.74
C LEU A 169 10.36 -3.82 -12.83
N GLN A 170 9.40 -2.95 -12.56
CA GLN A 170 8.34 -2.58 -13.51
C GLN A 170 8.93 -1.95 -14.76
N GLU A 171 9.87 -1.01 -14.60
CA GLU A 171 10.58 -0.38 -15.71
C GLU A 171 11.35 -1.43 -16.52
N TYR A 172 12.04 -2.36 -15.87
CA TYR A 172 12.73 -3.45 -16.55
C TYR A 172 11.76 -4.33 -17.36
N VAL A 173 10.64 -4.76 -16.77
CA VAL A 173 9.62 -5.58 -17.44
C VAL A 173 8.98 -4.84 -18.61
N MET A 174 8.69 -3.56 -18.45
CA MET A 174 8.12 -2.75 -19.53
C MET A 174 9.10 -2.57 -20.69
N ASN A 175 10.39 -2.36 -20.41
CA ASN A 175 11.41 -2.25 -21.43
C ASN A 175 11.60 -3.57 -22.21
N LEU A 176 11.50 -4.73 -21.56
CA LEU A 176 11.50 -6.03 -22.23
C LEU A 176 10.35 -6.19 -23.22
N ALA A 177 9.17 -5.61 -22.93
CA ALA A 177 8.02 -5.70 -23.81
C ALA A 177 8.20 -4.93 -25.13
N PHE A 178 9.11 -3.96 -25.17
CA PHE A 178 9.48 -3.23 -26.39
C PHE A 178 10.56 -3.94 -27.22
N ASP A 179 11.27 -4.91 -26.65
CA ASP A 179 12.27 -5.71 -27.36
C ASP A 179 11.62 -6.95 -27.96
N SER A 180 11.27 -6.88 -29.24
CA SER A 180 10.62 -7.98 -29.98
C SER A 180 11.48 -9.26 -30.10
N SER A 181 12.74 -9.23 -29.71
CA SER A 181 13.66 -10.38 -29.69
C SER A 181 13.63 -11.18 -28.38
N ALA A 182 13.09 -10.60 -27.29
CA ALA A 182 13.04 -11.23 -25.99
C ALA A 182 11.72 -11.99 -25.77
N ASN A 183 11.78 -13.12 -25.09
CA ASN A 183 10.60 -13.83 -24.58
C ASN A 183 10.01 -13.04 -23.39
N SER A 184 9.45 -11.85 -23.69
CA SER A 184 9.01 -10.87 -22.69
C SER A 184 7.98 -11.41 -21.71
N ASP A 185 7.01 -12.20 -22.20
CA ASP A 185 5.94 -12.76 -21.38
C ASP A 185 6.46 -13.79 -20.37
N GLY A 186 7.39 -14.64 -20.78
CA GLY A 186 8.02 -15.62 -19.88
C GLY A 186 8.85 -14.96 -18.78
N THR A 187 9.59 -13.91 -19.11
CA THR A 187 10.45 -13.17 -18.16
C THR A 187 9.61 -12.38 -17.16
N ALA A 188 8.59 -11.62 -17.62
CA ALA A 188 7.69 -10.87 -16.76
C ALA A 188 6.97 -11.80 -15.75
N ARG A 189 6.51 -12.97 -16.24
CA ARG A 189 5.89 -13.98 -15.38
C ARG A 189 6.87 -14.53 -14.34
N THR A 190 8.11 -14.83 -14.73
CA THR A 190 9.15 -15.32 -13.83
C THR A 190 9.46 -14.31 -12.74
N ILE A 191 9.61 -13.03 -13.08
CA ILE A 191 9.83 -11.94 -12.13
C ILE A 191 8.65 -11.82 -11.17
N SER A 192 7.41 -11.79 -11.68
CA SER A 192 6.21 -11.72 -10.86
C SER A 192 6.10 -12.90 -9.88
N MET A 193 6.36 -14.11 -10.34
CA MET A 193 6.35 -15.31 -9.49
C MET A 193 7.45 -15.25 -8.43
N HIS A 194 8.64 -14.75 -8.78
CA HIS A 194 9.73 -14.56 -7.82
C HIS A 194 9.33 -13.54 -6.74
N VAL A 195 8.78 -12.40 -7.12
CA VAL A 195 8.31 -11.38 -6.17
C VAL A 195 7.24 -11.95 -5.25
N LEU A 196 6.22 -12.63 -5.79
CA LEU A 196 5.17 -13.24 -4.98
C LEU A 196 5.72 -14.29 -4.01
N THR A 197 6.55 -15.21 -4.50
CA THR A 197 7.09 -16.29 -3.69
C THR A 197 7.99 -15.72 -2.59
N GLN A 198 8.94 -14.87 -2.96
CA GLN A 198 9.98 -14.39 -2.05
C GLN A 198 9.44 -13.43 -0.99
N PHE A 199 8.51 -12.54 -1.36
CA PHE A 199 8.08 -11.45 -0.49
C PHE A 199 6.70 -11.63 0.12
N TYR A 200 5.88 -12.54 -0.38
CA TYR A 200 4.53 -12.72 0.14
C TYR A 200 4.22 -14.14 0.62
N LEU A 201 4.78 -15.17 -0.04
CA LEU A 201 4.47 -16.56 0.30
C LEU A 201 5.50 -17.22 1.22
N THR A 202 6.77 -16.77 1.18
CA THR A 202 7.80 -17.28 2.08
C THR A 202 7.53 -16.79 3.50
N PRO A 203 7.45 -17.68 4.50
CA PRO A 203 7.23 -17.29 5.89
C PRO A 203 8.36 -16.39 6.40
N TYR A 204 7.99 -15.32 7.05
CA TYR A 204 8.93 -14.47 7.79
C TYR A 204 9.14 -15.00 9.20
N GLY A 205 10.32 -14.75 9.80
CA GLY A 205 10.60 -15.10 11.18
C GLY A 205 9.63 -14.47 12.18
N GLU A 206 9.57 -15.01 13.39
CA GLU A 206 8.58 -14.65 14.41
C GLU A 206 8.54 -13.16 14.78
N ASP A 207 9.65 -12.44 14.57
CA ASP A 207 9.78 -11.02 14.91
C ASP A 207 9.29 -10.05 13.84
N GLY A 208 8.95 -10.53 12.62
CA GLY A 208 8.52 -9.67 11.50
C GLY A 208 9.53 -8.57 11.11
N LEU A 209 10.59 -8.40 11.91
CA LEU A 209 11.63 -7.40 11.71
C LEU A 209 12.50 -7.74 10.48
N SER A 210 12.57 -9.01 10.10
CA SER A 210 13.24 -9.46 8.89
C SER A 210 12.65 -8.83 7.62
N LEU A 211 11.37 -8.51 7.60
CA LEU A 211 10.72 -7.77 6.49
C LEU A 211 11.27 -6.35 6.32
N ILE A 212 11.55 -5.68 7.43
CA ILE A 212 12.09 -4.30 7.42
C ILE A 212 13.56 -4.32 6.99
N HIS A 213 14.26 -5.44 7.16
CA HIS A 213 15.67 -5.62 6.78
C HIS A 213 15.88 -6.18 5.36
N ILE A 214 14.82 -6.61 4.65
CA ILE A 214 14.93 -7.13 3.27
C ILE A 214 15.44 -6.08 2.27
N SER A 215 15.36 -4.81 2.61
CA SER A 215 15.81 -3.71 1.74
C SER A 215 17.34 -3.52 1.68
N GLU A 216 18.15 -4.25 2.43
CA GLU A 216 19.59 -4.24 2.24
C GLU A 216 19.98 -5.29 1.20
N PRO A 217 20.38 -4.89 -0.04
CA PRO A 217 20.97 -5.84 -0.97
C PRO A 217 22.23 -6.38 -0.30
N THR A 218 22.26 -7.67 -0.02
CA THR A 218 23.50 -8.36 0.33
C THR A 218 24.48 -8.13 -0.81
N ARG A 219 25.36 -7.14 -0.64
CA ARG A 219 26.57 -7.01 -1.46
C ARG A 219 27.39 -8.27 -1.21
N ARG A 220 27.31 -9.22 -2.12
CA ARG A 220 28.34 -10.23 -2.35
C ARG A 220 28.98 -9.99 -3.70
#